data_1e03b4decfadbb8ac218dafd45816c8a
#
_entry.id   1e03b4decfadbb8ac218dafd45816c8a
#
_cell.length_a   1.000
_cell.length_b   1.000
_cell.length_c   1.000
_cell.angle_alpha   90.00
_cell.angle_beta   90.00
_cell.angle_gamma   90.00
#
_symmetry.space_group_name_H-M   'P 1'
#
loop_
_entity.id
_entity.type
_entity.pdbx_description
1 polymer ?
#
loop_
_entity_poly.entity_id
_entity_poly.type
_entity_poly.pdbx_seq_one_letter_code
_entity_poly.pdbx_strand_id
1 'polypeptide(L)'
;GALAAGGLTTAFLANGLSWENIYPQENQNLARRIVEKGGLLLSEYPIGHQGGRYNFIERDRLQAGLAYATLVVQTGPTGGTMHAVRATIQARKPLYAVQFNRQEDLLAPKTQGNIKLLNDGAAKPFCTKDMPAIIKSLKGLAEKKVKESFQRNLFDFD
;
A
#
# COMPACT_ATOMS: atom_id res chain seq x y z
N GLY A 1 -12.34 -1.84 4.82
CA GLY A 1 -11.59 -2.16 6.06
C GLY A 1 -11.34 -0.90 6.89
N ALA A 2 -10.46 0.04 6.47
CA ALA A 2 -10.07 1.21 7.25
C ALA A 2 -11.26 2.05 7.71
N LEU A 3 -12.16 2.44 6.80
CA LEU A 3 -13.37 3.20 7.14
C LEU A 3 -14.31 2.46 8.11
N ALA A 4 -14.42 1.14 7.97
CA ALA A 4 -15.24 0.34 8.88
C ALA A 4 -14.67 0.29 10.30
N ALA A 5 -13.35 0.43 10.43
CA ALA A 5 -12.64 0.54 11.70
C ALA A 5 -12.51 1.98 12.22
N GLY A 6 -13.20 2.95 11.62
CA GLY A 6 -13.13 4.36 12.01
C GLY A 6 -11.80 5.05 11.64
N GLY A 7 -10.96 4.43 10.82
CA GLY A 7 -9.68 4.97 10.40
C GLY A 7 -9.77 5.81 9.12
N LEU A 8 -8.81 6.71 8.93
CA LEU A 8 -8.63 7.42 7.67
C LEU A 8 -8.01 6.49 6.63
N THR A 9 -8.31 6.75 5.36
CA THR A 9 -7.70 6.01 4.24
C THR A 9 -7.45 6.91 3.05
N THR A 10 -6.41 6.56 2.29
CA THR A 10 -6.11 7.17 1.00
C THR A 10 -6.28 6.12 -0.09
N ALA A 11 -7.03 6.45 -1.13
CA ALA A 11 -7.18 5.60 -2.31
C ALA A 11 -6.39 6.19 -3.48
N PHE A 12 -5.53 5.36 -4.10
CA PHE A 12 -4.81 5.70 -5.32
C PHE A 12 -5.58 5.18 -6.51
N LEU A 13 -5.94 6.08 -7.42
CA LEU A 13 -6.74 5.74 -8.58
C LEU A 13 -5.83 5.45 -9.79
N ALA A 14 -6.28 4.52 -10.63
CA ALA A 14 -5.64 4.21 -11.91
C ALA A 14 -6.26 5.01 -13.08
N ASN A 15 -7.09 5.99 -12.75
CA ASN A 15 -7.82 6.87 -13.65
C ASN A 15 -7.80 8.30 -13.08
N GLY A 16 -8.26 9.29 -13.85
CA GLY A 16 -8.35 10.68 -13.40
C GLY A 16 -9.42 10.88 -12.31
N LEU A 17 -9.31 12.01 -11.61
CA LEU A 17 -10.20 12.37 -10.49
C LEU A 17 -11.57 12.88 -10.98
N SER A 18 -12.34 12.01 -11.65
CA SER A 18 -13.74 12.26 -12.02
C SER A 18 -14.60 11.17 -11.40
N TRP A 19 -15.76 11.54 -10.86
CA TRP A 19 -16.66 10.57 -10.21
C TRP A 19 -17.11 9.48 -11.18
N GLU A 20 -17.37 9.84 -12.43
CA GLU A 20 -17.83 8.94 -13.49
C GLU A 20 -16.78 7.90 -13.87
N ASN A 21 -15.50 8.22 -13.67
CA ASN A 21 -14.37 7.39 -14.05
C ASN A 21 -13.88 6.48 -12.92
N ILE A 22 -14.47 6.58 -11.71
CA ILE A 22 -14.12 5.67 -10.61
C ILE A 22 -14.37 4.22 -11.05
N TYR A 23 -13.31 3.42 -11.06
CA TYR A 23 -13.37 2.02 -11.46
C TYR A 23 -12.90 1.09 -10.31
N PRO A 24 -13.57 -0.04 -10.09
CA PRO A 24 -14.85 -0.40 -10.69
C PRO A 24 -15.99 0.52 -10.22
N GLN A 25 -17.05 0.62 -11.01
CA GLN A 25 -18.13 1.58 -10.81
C GLN A 25 -18.84 1.43 -9.45
N GLU A 26 -18.91 0.21 -8.93
CA GLU A 26 -19.48 -0.10 -7.62
C GLU A 26 -18.74 0.62 -6.48
N ASN A 27 -17.50 1.02 -6.70
CA ASN A 27 -16.68 1.71 -5.71
C ASN A 27 -16.90 3.23 -5.69
N GLN A 28 -17.75 3.81 -6.53
CA GLN A 28 -18.04 5.24 -6.50
C GLN A 28 -18.56 5.72 -5.14
N ASN A 29 -19.49 4.97 -4.55
CA ASN A 29 -20.02 5.28 -3.22
C ASN A 29 -18.93 5.14 -2.14
N LEU A 30 -18.03 4.17 -2.26
CA LEU A 30 -16.91 4.02 -1.35
C LEU A 30 -15.95 5.21 -1.48
N ALA A 31 -15.64 5.65 -2.68
CA ALA A 31 -14.78 6.80 -2.95
C ALA A 31 -15.36 8.10 -2.34
N ARG A 32 -16.67 8.35 -2.49
CA ARG A 32 -17.35 9.48 -1.85
C ARG A 32 -17.22 9.41 -0.32
N ARG A 33 -17.52 8.27 0.28
CA ARG A 33 -17.39 8.06 1.72
C ARG A 33 -15.96 8.24 2.24
N ILE A 34 -14.95 7.89 1.44
CA ILE A 34 -13.54 8.16 1.80
C ILE A 34 -13.33 9.67 1.99
N VAL A 35 -13.75 10.48 1.02
CA VAL A 35 -13.60 11.93 1.07
C VAL A 35 -14.45 12.54 2.19
N GLU A 36 -15.71 12.17 2.32
CA GLU A 36 -16.64 12.64 3.37
C GLU A 36 -16.11 12.36 4.79
N LYS A 37 -15.33 11.30 4.97
CA LYS A 37 -14.71 10.95 6.26
C LYS A 37 -13.32 11.55 6.45
N GLY A 38 -12.91 12.51 5.61
CA GLY A 38 -11.62 13.18 5.70
C GLY A 38 -10.45 12.38 5.14
N GLY A 39 -10.72 11.30 4.41
CA GLY A 39 -9.72 10.57 3.64
C GLY A 39 -9.38 11.26 2.31
N LEU A 40 -8.57 10.63 1.48
CA LEU A 40 -8.03 11.24 0.28
C LEU A 40 -8.13 10.31 -0.92
N LEU A 41 -8.44 10.88 -2.09
CA LEU A 41 -8.26 10.23 -3.39
C LEU A 41 -7.08 10.88 -4.10
N LEU A 42 -6.15 10.07 -4.60
CA LEU A 42 -4.97 10.52 -5.34
C LEU A 42 -4.91 9.88 -6.72
N SER A 43 -4.50 10.66 -7.71
CA SER A 43 -4.22 10.19 -9.05
C SER A 43 -3.08 10.98 -9.69
N GLU A 44 -2.27 10.32 -10.52
CA GLU A 44 -1.30 10.97 -11.42
C GLU A 44 -1.90 11.36 -12.76
N TYR A 45 -3.14 10.94 -13.03
CA TYR A 45 -3.76 11.14 -14.34
C TYR A 45 -4.59 12.42 -14.37
N PRO A 46 -4.67 13.08 -15.53
CA PRO A 46 -5.53 14.24 -15.71
C PRO A 46 -7.00 13.94 -15.37
N ILE A 47 -7.75 14.96 -14.94
CA ILE A 47 -9.18 14.85 -14.72
C ILE A 47 -9.86 14.37 -16.01
N GLY A 48 -10.76 13.41 -15.90
CA GLY A 48 -11.45 12.81 -17.03
C GLY A 48 -10.71 11.67 -17.74
N HIS A 49 -9.44 11.39 -17.39
CA HIS A 49 -8.72 10.25 -17.95
C HIS A 49 -9.37 8.92 -17.54
N GLN A 50 -9.70 8.10 -18.54
CA GLN A 50 -10.18 6.74 -18.32
C GLN A 50 -9.00 5.79 -18.11
N GLY A 51 -9.01 5.05 -17.01
CA GLY A 51 -7.96 4.10 -16.68
C GLY A 51 -7.89 2.93 -17.66
N GLY A 52 -6.67 2.45 -17.92
CA GLY A 52 -6.40 1.24 -18.69
C GLY A 52 -5.65 0.21 -17.86
N ARG A 53 -5.47 -1.00 -18.41
CA ARG A 53 -4.83 -2.13 -17.70
C ARG A 53 -3.45 -1.77 -17.13
N TYR A 54 -2.65 -1.02 -17.85
CA TYR A 54 -1.31 -0.62 -17.42
C TYR A 54 -1.33 0.40 -16.28
N ASN A 55 -2.36 1.22 -16.21
CA ASN A 55 -2.49 2.25 -15.18
C ASN A 55 -2.59 1.64 -13.76
N PHE A 56 -3.16 0.42 -13.64
CA PHE A 56 -3.22 -0.28 -12.35
C PHE A 56 -1.82 -0.68 -11.87
N ILE A 57 -0.95 -1.11 -12.78
CA ILE A 57 0.45 -1.47 -12.47
C ILE A 57 1.24 -0.22 -12.08
N GLU A 58 1.10 0.85 -12.86
CA GLU A 58 1.76 2.13 -12.61
C GLU A 58 1.34 2.72 -11.25
N ARG A 59 0.05 2.66 -10.93
CA ARG A 59 -0.47 3.12 -9.64
C ARG A 59 0.16 2.40 -8.45
N ASP A 60 0.46 1.10 -8.54
CA ASP A 60 1.00 0.31 -7.43
C ASP A 60 2.35 0.83 -6.92
N ARG A 61 3.19 1.43 -7.80
CA ARG A 61 4.44 2.09 -7.40
C ARG A 61 4.20 3.29 -6.49
N LEU A 62 3.09 4.02 -6.71
CA LEU A 62 2.74 5.17 -5.87
C LEU A 62 2.33 4.72 -4.47
N GLN A 63 1.51 3.68 -4.38
CA GLN A 63 1.11 3.10 -3.10
C GLN A 63 2.36 2.70 -2.29
N ALA A 64 3.27 1.94 -2.91
CA ALA A 64 4.52 1.54 -2.29
C ALA A 64 5.43 2.74 -1.99
N GLY A 65 5.50 3.72 -2.90
CA GLY A 65 6.33 4.92 -2.78
C GLY A 65 5.89 5.84 -1.64
N LEU A 66 4.61 6.01 -1.40
CA LEU A 66 4.07 6.91 -0.37
C LEU A 66 3.84 6.22 0.98
N ALA A 67 3.70 4.89 1.01
CA ALA A 67 3.56 4.15 2.25
C ALA A 67 4.89 4.08 3.04
N TYR A 68 4.82 3.96 4.36
CA TYR A 68 5.99 3.69 5.21
C TYR A 68 6.42 2.22 5.17
N ALA A 69 5.49 1.32 4.87
CA ALA A 69 5.72 -0.12 4.71
C ALA A 69 4.63 -0.73 3.85
N THR A 70 4.90 -1.91 3.31
CA THR A 70 3.90 -2.76 2.65
C THR A 70 3.70 -4.03 3.47
N LEU A 71 2.43 -4.36 3.76
CA LEU A 71 2.04 -5.58 4.44
C LEU A 71 1.26 -6.47 3.45
N VAL A 72 1.86 -7.57 3.06
CA VAL A 72 1.26 -8.55 2.15
C VAL A 72 0.46 -9.56 2.96
N VAL A 73 -0.86 -9.47 2.88
CA VAL A 73 -1.74 -10.42 3.57
C VAL A 73 -1.74 -11.74 2.83
N GLN A 74 -2.01 -11.74 1.53
CA GLN A 74 -2.04 -12.93 0.69
C GLN A 74 -1.68 -12.58 -0.75
N THR A 75 -0.76 -13.35 -1.35
CA THR A 75 -0.43 -13.21 -2.77
C THR A 75 0.04 -14.56 -3.35
N GLY A 76 -0.30 -14.78 -4.61
CA GLY A 76 0.34 -15.83 -5.41
C GLY A 76 1.75 -15.40 -5.85
N PRO A 77 2.51 -16.30 -6.48
CA PRO A 77 3.88 -16.01 -6.94
C PRO A 77 3.91 -14.99 -8.09
N THR A 78 2.80 -14.83 -8.77
CA THR A 78 2.59 -13.86 -9.86
C THR A 78 1.29 -13.10 -9.62
N GLY A 79 1.16 -11.91 -10.20
CA GLY A 79 -0.08 -11.11 -10.09
C GLY A 79 0.17 -9.66 -9.67
N GLY A 80 -0.92 -8.90 -9.55
CA GLY A 80 -0.90 -7.45 -9.27
C GLY A 80 -0.12 -7.09 -8.01
N THR A 81 -0.35 -7.79 -6.90
CA THR A 81 0.33 -7.53 -5.62
C THR A 81 1.86 -7.55 -5.75
N MET A 82 2.41 -8.38 -6.66
CA MET A 82 3.86 -8.47 -6.86
C MET A 82 4.46 -7.21 -7.49
N HIS A 83 3.67 -6.36 -8.14
CA HIS A 83 4.12 -5.05 -8.61
C HIS A 83 4.37 -4.11 -7.42
N ALA A 84 3.45 -4.04 -6.46
CA ALA A 84 3.62 -3.27 -5.23
C ALA A 84 4.80 -3.81 -4.39
N VAL A 85 4.98 -5.12 -4.32
CA VAL A 85 6.12 -5.76 -3.63
C VAL A 85 7.44 -5.31 -4.26
N ARG A 86 7.59 -5.40 -5.58
CA ARG A 86 8.82 -4.97 -6.28
C ARG A 86 9.09 -3.48 -6.06
N ALA A 87 8.06 -2.64 -6.16
CA ALA A 87 8.19 -1.20 -5.91
C ALA A 87 8.61 -0.91 -4.46
N THR A 88 8.10 -1.66 -3.48
CA THR A 88 8.50 -1.55 -2.06
C THR A 88 9.97 -1.89 -1.87
N ILE A 89 10.44 -2.98 -2.48
CA ILE A 89 11.85 -3.41 -2.43
C ILE A 89 12.76 -2.36 -3.09
N GLN A 90 12.40 -1.88 -4.27
CA GLN A 90 13.15 -0.83 -4.99
C GLN A 90 13.23 0.47 -4.17
N ALA A 91 12.15 0.84 -3.49
CA ALA A 91 12.11 1.99 -2.59
C ALA A 91 12.83 1.75 -1.25
N ARG A 92 13.41 0.57 -1.02
CA ARG A 92 14.10 0.17 0.22
C ARG A 92 13.24 0.36 1.47
N LYS A 93 11.95 0.07 1.35
CA LYS A 93 10.99 0.21 2.45
C LYS A 93 10.73 -1.14 3.13
N PRO A 94 10.31 -1.12 4.40
CA PRO A 94 9.95 -2.34 5.10
C PRO A 94 8.83 -3.10 4.36
N LEU A 95 9.07 -4.39 4.14
CA LEU A 95 8.12 -5.32 3.55
C LEU A 95 7.84 -6.43 4.56
N TYR A 96 6.57 -6.67 4.79
CA TYR A 96 6.10 -7.74 5.68
C TYR A 96 5.17 -8.66 4.90
N ALA A 97 5.19 -9.96 5.22
CA ALA A 97 4.26 -10.93 4.66
C ALA A 97 3.65 -11.80 5.78
N VAL A 98 2.37 -12.06 5.67
CA VAL A 98 1.71 -12.97 6.62
C VAL A 98 2.38 -14.34 6.55
N GLN A 99 2.76 -14.84 7.72
CA GLN A 99 3.24 -16.20 7.89
C GLN A 99 2.05 -17.12 8.16
N PHE A 100 1.82 -18.05 7.25
CA PHE A 100 0.78 -19.05 7.38
C PHE A 100 1.29 -20.27 8.13
N ASN A 101 0.48 -20.82 9.03
CA ASN A 101 0.84 -21.97 9.87
C ASN A 101 -0.07 -23.19 9.63
N ARG A 102 -1.24 -23.00 8.98
CA ARG A 102 -2.14 -24.11 8.68
C ARG A 102 -1.70 -24.78 7.38
N GLN A 103 -1.73 -26.09 7.35
CA GLN A 103 -1.32 -26.88 6.18
C GLN A 103 -2.11 -26.53 4.92
N GLU A 104 -3.40 -26.26 5.04
CA GLU A 104 -4.26 -25.83 3.95
C GLU A 104 -3.75 -24.52 3.29
N ASP A 105 -3.36 -23.55 4.14
CA ASP A 105 -2.83 -22.29 3.68
C ASP A 105 -1.45 -22.45 3.04
N LEU A 106 -0.62 -23.36 3.56
CA LEU A 106 0.72 -23.61 3.02
C LEU A 106 0.68 -24.26 1.62
N LEU A 107 -0.36 -25.00 1.31
CA LEU A 107 -0.56 -25.65 0.01
C LEU A 107 -1.36 -24.80 -0.98
N ALA A 108 -2.02 -23.74 -0.52
CA ALA A 108 -2.87 -22.93 -1.38
C ALA A 108 -2.05 -22.12 -2.41
N PRO A 109 -2.43 -22.12 -3.70
CA PRO A 109 -1.72 -21.34 -4.72
C PRO A 109 -1.63 -19.84 -4.41
N LYS A 110 -2.65 -19.30 -3.75
CA LYS A 110 -2.74 -17.88 -3.40
C LYS A 110 -1.80 -17.43 -2.28
N THR A 111 -1.15 -18.33 -1.58
CA THR A 111 -0.21 -18.04 -0.47
C THR A 111 1.24 -18.30 -0.87
N GLN A 112 1.48 -18.92 -2.01
CA GLN A 112 2.82 -19.29 -2.46
C GLN A 112 3.74 -18.08 -2.66
N GLY A 113 3.18 -16.91 -2.99
CA GLY A 113 3.93 -15.66 -3.05
C GLY A 113 4.43 -15.21 -1.68
N ASN A 114 3.60 -15.33 -0.63
CA ASN A 114 4.01 -15.03 0.74
C ASN A 114 5.16 -15.95 1.16
N ILE A 115 5.00 -17.27 0.95
CA ILE A 115 6.00 -18.27 1.30
C ILE A 115 7.33 -17.98 0.60
N LYS A 116 7.28 -17.68 -0.70
CA LYS A 116 8.47 -17.30 -1.46
C LYS A 116 9.13 -16.06 -0.89
N LEU A 117 8.39 -14.99 -0.62
CA LEU A 117 8.93 -13.73 -0.08
C LEU A 117 9.62 -13.93 1.30
N LEU A 118 9.07 -14.81 2.13
CA LEU A 118 9.64 -15.14 3.42
C LEU A 118 10.91 -16.01 3.28
N ASN A 119 10.89 -17.03 2.43
CA ASN A 119 12.02 -17.92 2.20
C ASN A 119 13.20 -17.18 1.54
N ASP A 120 12.93 -16.27 0.63
CA ASP A 120 13.95 -15.43 -0.03
C ASP A 120 14.50 -14.33 0.92
N GLY A 121 13.94 -14.19 2.13
CA GLY A 121 14.31 -13.12 3.06
C GLY A 121 13.90 -11.71 2.58
N ALA A 122 13.07 -11.61 1.55
CA ALA A 122 12.63 -10.35 0.98
C ALA A 122 11.59 -9.64 1.86
N ALA A 123 10.82 -10.38 2.66
CA ALA A 123 9.84 -9.86 3.58
C ALA A 123 10.07 -10.39 5.01
N LYS A 124 9.72 -9.59 6.00
CA LYS A 124 9.68 -10.04 7.40
C LYS A 124 8.36 -10.75 7.67
N PRO A 125 8.37 -11.88 8.39
CA PRO A 125 7.12 -12.54 8.78
C PRO A 125 6.33 -11.67 9.75
N PHE A 126 5.01 -11.72 9.67
CA PHE A 126 4.13 -11.12 10.66
C PHE A 126 2.81 -11.87 10.79
N CYS A 127 2.20 -11.72 11.94
CA CYS A 127 0.82 -12.11 12.23
C CYS A 127 0.10 -10.96 12.96
N THR A 128 -1.17 -11.15 13.26
CA THR A 128 -1.98 -10.11 13.92
C THR A 128 -1.40 -9.64 15.26
N LYS A 129 -0.72 -10.53 16.00
CA LYS A 129 -0.09 -10.20 17.30
C LYS A 129 1.08 -9.21 17.15
N ASP A 130 1.72 -9.16 15.99
CA ASP A 130 2.88 -8.30 15.74
C ASP A 130 2.48 -6.87 15.35
N MET A 131 1.20 -6.64 15.02
CA MET A 131 0.71 -5.36 14.55
C MET A 131 1.02 -4.18 15.47
N PRO A 132 0.87 -4.27 16.81
CA PRO A 132 1.22 -3.14 17.69
C PRO A 132 2.69 -2.74 17.60
N ALA A 133 3.61 -3.71 17.53
CA ALA A 133 5.04 -3.47 17.41
C ALA A 133 5.40 -2.87 16.04
N ILE A 134 4.80 -3.39 14.96
CA ILE A 134 4.97 -2.84 13.60
C ILE A 134 4.49 -1.39 13.56
N ILE A 135 3.29 -1.09 14.06
CA ILE A 135 2.74 0.28 14.08
C ILE A 135 3.65 1.22 14.87
N LYS A 136 4.14 0.81 16.03
CA LYS A 136 5.09 1.61 16.83
C LYS A 136 6.37 1.92 16.04
N SER A 137 6.94 0.93 15.38
CA SER A 137 8.12 1.11 14.53
C SER A 137 7.88 2.08 13.38
N LEU A 138 6.73 1.95 12.69
CA LEU A 138 6.37 2.83 11.56
C LEU A 138 6.12 4.28 12.01
N LYS A 139 5.52 4.51 13.19
CA LYS A 139 5.36 5.85 13.78
C LYS A 139 6.72 6.49 14.05
N GLY A 140 7.68 5.74 14.62
CA GLY A 140 9.04 6.24 14.82
C GLY A 140 9.76 6.61 13.53
N LEU A 141 9.55 5.83 12.43
CA LEU A 141 10.07 6.17 11.11
C LEU A 141 9.43 7.45 10.55
N ALA A 142 8.13 7.64 10.75
CA ALA A 142 7.42 8.83 10.31
C ALA A 142 7.95 10.09 11.01
N GLU A 143 8.07 10.04 12.32
CA GLU A 143 8.58 11.15 13.13
C GLU A 143 10.02 11.53 12.75
N LYS A 144 10.88 10.53 12.52
CA LYS A 144 12.25 10.74 12.06
C LYS A 144 12.31 11.48 10.73
N LYS A 145 11.51 11.02 9.73
CA LYS A 145 11.45 11.67 8.42
C LYS A 145 10.94 13.10 8.47
N VAL A 146 9.94 13.37 9.31
CA VAL A 146 9.44 14.74 9.51
C VAL A 146 10.56 15.63 10.07
N LYS A 147 11.28 15.18 11.10
CA LYS A 147 12.42 15.94 11.66
C LYS A 147 13.52 16.20 10.63
N GLU A 148 13.89 15.20 9.85
CA GLU A 148 14.91 15.34 8.80
C GLU A 148 14.49 16.32 7.70
N SER A 149 13.20 16.35 7.32
CA SER A 149 12.69 17.31 6.33
C SER A 149 12.70 18.74 6.86
N PHE A 150 12.34 18.95 8.14
CA PHE A 150 12.42 20.26 8.75
C PHE A 150 13.85 20.78 8.86
N GLN A 151 14.82 19.92 9.19
CA GLN A 151 16.23 20.31 9.26
C GLN A 151 16.79 20.70 7.88
N ARG A 152 16.46 19.97 6.81
CA ARG A 152 16.90 20.35 5.45
C ARG A 152 16.37 21.72 5.03
N ASN A 153 15.08 21.99 5.23
CA ASN A 153 14.48 23.26 4.84
C ASN A 153 15.00 24.47 5.64
N LEU A 154 15.65 24.25 6.79
CA LEU A 154 16.27 25.32 7.57
C LEU A 154 17.68 25.70 7.08
N PHE A 155 18.33 24.87 6.27
CA PHE A 155 19.69 25.07 5.78
C PHE A 155 19.78 25.32 4.26
N ASP A 156 18.68 25.24 3.52
CA ASP A 156 18.62 25.43 2.06
C ASP A 156 18.18 26.86 1.65
N PHE A 157 18.41 27.87 2.51
CA PHE A 157 18.18 29.29 2.20
C PHE A 157 19.52 30.07 2.11
N ASP A 158 20.50 29.53 1.31
CA ASP A 158 21.63 30.28 0.84
C ASP A 158 21.64 30.36 -0.70
#